data_788c5f07220e1b86f034d9176c712c82
#
_entry.id   788c5f07220e1b86f034d9176c712c82
#
_cell.length_a   1.000
_cell.length_b   1.000
_cell.length_c   1.000
_cell.angle_alpha   90.00
_cell.angle_beta   90.00
_cell.angle_gamma   90.00
#
_symmetry.space_group_name_H-M   'P 1'
#
loop_
_entity.id
_entity.type
_entity.pdbx_description
1 polymer ?
#
loop_
_entity_poly.entity_id
_entity_poly.type
_entity_poly.pdbx_seq_one_letter_code
_entity_poly.pdbx_strand_id
1 'polypeptide(L)'
;MILEAATCLALTVYHEARGEPIEGQLAVAEVVLTRSYSHKWPSTICGVMQEDRGPEPYDCQFSFWCDGKSDTPTNPDSWATAQQIARDALSGNIIGHGGTHYHTTDVSPSWAAEMQFRGIVGSHVFYNDGTCALPACSPVPKPRPKK
;
A
#
# COMPACT_ATOMS: atom_id res chain seq x y z
N MET A 1 -20.90 -7.76 5.88
CA MET A 1 -20.65 -7.42 4.48
C MET A 1 -19.19 -7.64 4.14
N ILE A 2 -18.91 -8.26 3.00
CA ILE A 2 -17.55 -8.54 2.56
C ILE A 2 -17.09 -7.38 1.68
N LEU A 3 -15.94 -6.81 2.04
CA LEU A 3 -15.34 -5.76 1.21
C LEU A 3 -14.61 -6.38 0.03
N GLU A 4 -14.68 -5.72 -1.11
CA GLU A 4 -13.95 -6.14 -2.29
C GLU A 4 -12.53 -5.59 -2.27
N ALA A 5 -11.63 -6.30 -2.95
CA ALA A 5 -10.21 -5.91 -3.00
C ALA A 5 -10.04 -4.47 -3.49
N ALA A 6 -10.78 -4.09 -4.54
CA ALA A 6 -10.67 -2.74 -5.08
C ALA A 6 -11.07 -1.68 -4.04
N THR A 7 -12.11 -1.96 -3.27
CA THR A 7 -12.56 -1.04 -2.23
C THR A 7 -11.52 -0.92 -1.13
N CYS A 8 -10.97 -2.05 -0.68
CA CYS A 8 -9.93 -2.03 0.35
C CYS A 8 -8.70 -1.26 -0.11
N LEU A 9 -8.29 -1.47 -1.35
CA LEU A 9 -7.13 -0.76 -1.88
C LEU A 9 -7.42 0.73 -1.98
N ALA A 10 -8.62 1.10 -2.46
CA ALA A 10 -9.01 2.50 -2.56
C ALA A 10 -9.07 3.18 -1.19
N LEU A 11 -9.60 2.49 -0.19
CA LEU A 11 -9.63 3.05 1.17
C LEU A 11 -8.22 3.30 1.69
N THR A 12 -7.31 2.37 1.45
CA THR A 12 -5.92 2.54 1.89
C THR A 12 -5.28 3.75 1.21
N VAL A 13 -5.44 3.86 -0.11
CA VAL A 13 -4.90 5.01 -0.85
C VAL A 13 -5.50 6.30 -0.33
N TYR A 14 -6.81 6.33 -0.13
CA TYR A 14 -7.49 7.53 0.32
C TYR A 14 -6.96 8.00 1.67
N HIS A 15 -6.90 7.09 2.64
CA HIS A 15 -6.51 7.48 4.00
C HIS A 15 -5.01 7.71 4.14
N GLU A 16 -4.20 7.00 3.37
CA GLU A 16 -2.75 7.08 3.51
C GLU A 16 -2.10 8.10 2.59
N ALA A 17 -2.71 8.41 1.44
CA ALA A 17 -1.98 9.12 0.41
C ALA A 17 -2.78 10.14 -0.39
N ARG A 18 -3.99 10.52 0.03
CA ARG A 18 -4.82 11.39 -0.83
C ARG A 18 -4.19 12.74 -1.11
N GLY A 19 -3.27 13.20 -0.30
CA GLY A 19 -2.57 14.46 -0.53
C GLY A 19 -1.36 14.35 -1.44
N GLU A 20 -1.02 13.15 -1.87
CA GLU A 20 0.15 12.92 -2.71
C GLU A 20 -0.17 13.13 -4.18
N PRO A 21 0.86 13.40 -5.00
CA PRO A 21 0.67 13.34 -6.47
C PRO A 21 0.17 11.96 -6.88
N ILE A 22 -0.35 11.87 -8.10
CA ILE A 22 -0.89 10.60 -8.60
C ILE A 22 0.13 9.47 -8.49
N GLU A 23 1.39 9.72 -8.87
CA GLU A 23 2.44 8.69 -8.78
C GLU A 23 2.65 8.26 -7.34
N GLY A 24 2.57 9.20 -6.40
CA GLY A 24 2.72 8.88 -4.98
C GLY A 24 1.60 8.02 -4.46
N GLN A 25 0.38 8.30 -4.89
CA GLN A 25 -0.76 7.48 -4.51
C GLN A 25 -0.63 6.08 -5.08
N LEU A 26 -0.20 5.98 -6.33
CA LEU A 26 0.01 4.69 -6.97
C LEU A 26 1.11 3.90 -6.27
N ALA A 27 2.17 4.58 -5.83
CA ALA A 27 3.28 3.94 -5.13
C ALA A 27 2.82 3.34 -3.79
N VAL A 28 1.93 4.02 -3.08
CA VAL A 28 1.38 3.48 -1.82
C VAL A 28 0.48 2.28 -2.09
N ALA A 29 -0.35 2.35 -3.14
CA ALA A 29 -1.16 1.21 -3.52
C ALA A 29 -0.29 -0.01 -3.80
N GLU A 30 0.84 0.19 -4.44
CA GLU A 30 1.75 -0.90 -4.78
C GLU A 30 2.29 -1.60 -3.54
N VAL A 31 2.52 -0.88 -2.44
CA VAL A 31 2.99 -1.50 -1.20
C VAL A 31 1.97 -2.55 -0.72
N VAL A 32 0.69 -2.22 -0.77
CA VAL A 32 -0.35 -3.16 -0.36
C VAL A 32 -0.30 -4.40 -1.23
N LEU A 33 -0.16 -4.22 -2.55
CA LEU A 33 -0.07 -5.35 -3.48
C LEU A 33 1.16 -6.20 -3.20
N THR A 34 2.32 -5.57 -3.01
CA THR A 34 3.55 -6.28 -2.73
C THR A 34 3.43 -7.10 -1.45
N ARG A 35 2.85 -6.51 -0.41
CA ARG A 35 2.63 -7.24 0.85
C ARG A 35 1.76 -8.46 0.65
N SER A 36 0.73 -8.36 -0.17
CA SER A 36 -0.18 -9.49 -0.39
C SER A 36 0.51 -10.67 -1.07
N TYR A 37 1.65 -10.45 -1.70
CA TYR A 37 2.45 -11.52 -2.30
C TYR A 37 3.52 -12.06 -1.37
N SER A 38 3.74 -11.41 -0.23
CA SER A 38 4.74 -11.85 0.73
C SER A 38 4.08 -12.74 1.78
N HIS A 39 4.71 -13.86 2.07
CA HIS A 39 4.16 -14.78 3.09
C HIS A 39 4.23 -14.22 4.50
N LYS A 40 4.85 -13.05 4.68
CA LYS A 40 4.88 -12.38 5.97
C LYS A 40 3.56 -11.67 6.28
N TRP A 41 2.79 -11.32 5.25
CA TRP A 41 1.53 -10.60 5.40
C TRP A 41 0.36 -11.46 4.95
N PRO A 42 -0.88 -11.04 5.26
CA PRO A 42 -2.05 -11.74 4.72
C PRO A 42 -2.01 -11.78 3.20
N SER A 43 -2.61 -12.81 2.63
CA SER A 43 -2.53 -13.05 1.19
C SER A 43 -3.58 -12.29 0.39
N THR A 44 -4.44 -11.51 1.04
CA THR A 44 -5.46 -10.73 0.36
C THR A 44 -5.24 -9.25 0.63
N ILE A 45 -5.71 -8.41 -0.31
CA ILE A 45 -5.58 -6.97 -0.18
C ILE A 45 -6.33 -6.47 1.04
N CYS A 46 -7.56 -6.94 1.25
CA CYS A 46 -8.31 -6.52 2.43
C CYS A 46 -7.65 -7.01 3.72
N GLY A 47 -7.06 -8.21 3.69
CA GLY A 47 -6.33 -8.70 4.84
C GLY A 47 -5.13 -7.83 5.17
N VAL A 48 -4.40 -7.38 4.16
CA VAL A 48 -3.26 -6.47 4.38
C VAL A 48 -3.75 -5.16 4.98
N MET A 49 -4.83 -4.59 4.43
CA MET A 49 -5.38 -3.32 4.93
C MET A 49 -5.81 -3.45 6.39
N GLN A 50 -6.38 -4.57 6.77
CA GLN A 50 -6.99 -4.76 8.08
C GLN A 50 -6.04 -5.33 9.12
N GLU A 51 -4.78 -5.54 8.78
CA GLU A 51 -3.87 -6.25 9.65
C GLU A 51 -3.65 -5.52 10.97
N ASP A 52 -3.89 -6.26 12.06
CA ASP A 52 -3.70 -5.78 13.42
C ASP A 52 -2.59 -6.62 14.04
N ARG A 53 -1.46 -5.98 14.33
CA ARG A 53 -0.25 -6.68 14.74
C ARG A 53 -0.13 -6.93 16.22
N GLY A 54 -1.05 -6.43 17.01
CA GLY A 54 -0.91 -6.61 18.44
C GLY A 54 -2.21 -6.51 19.19
N PRO A 55 -2.16 -6.73 20.51
CA PRO A 55 -3.35 -6.67 21.35
C PRO A 55 -3.74 -5.27 21.78
N GLU A 56 -2.88 -4.28 21.51
CA GLU A 56 -3.10 -2.93 21.98
C GLU A 56 -4.05 -2.18 21.05
N PRO A 57 -4.84 -1.23 21.56
CA PRO A 57 -5.63 -0.37 20.69
C PRO A 57 -4.73 0.42 19.75
N TYR A 58 -5.21 0.68 18.54
CA TYR A 58 -4.56 1.57 17.59
C TYR A 58 -3.22 1.08 17.08
N ASP A 59 -2.98 -0.22 17.07
CA ASP A 59 -1.70 -0.76 16.59
C ASP A 59 -1.81 -1.49 15.24
N CYS A 60 -2.83 -1.15 14.45
CA CYS A 60 -2.94 -1.68 13.09
C CYS A 60 -1.81 -1.16 12.22
N GLN A 61 -1.43 -1.97 11.22
CA GLN A 61 -0.41 -1.57 10.25
C GLN A 61 -0.81 -0.28 9.54
N PHE A 62 -2.07 -0.15 9.16
CA PHE A 62 -2.62 1.10 8.65
C PHE A 62 -3.49 1.67 9.75
N SER A 63 -3.04 2.76 10.35
CA SER A 63 -3.65 3.28 11.57
C SER A 63 -5.12 3.67 11.38
N PHE A 64 -5.50 4.10 10.17
CA PHE A 64 -6.87 4.52 9.95
C PHE A 64 -7.87 3.40 10.22
N TRP A 65 -7.46 2.16 10.02
CA TRP A 65 -8.39 1.03 10.14
C TRP A 65 -8.86 0.81 11.58
N CYS A 66 -8.00 1.13 12.55
CA CYS A 66 -8.37 0.92 13.95
C CYS A 66 -8.16 2.15 14.82
N ASP A 67 -8.36 3.35 14.27
CA ASP A 67 -8.20 4.59 15.02
C ASP A 67 -9.49 5.01 15.74
N GLY A 68 -10.54 4.21 15.67
CA GLY A 68 -11.81 4.51 16.32
C GLY A 68 -12.67 5.52 15.58
N LYS A 69 -12.23 5.99 14.43
CA LYS A 69 -12.97 6.95 13.62
C LYS A 69 -13.61 6.25 12.44
N SER A 70 -14.60 6.92 11.84
CA SER A 70 -15.22 6.38 10.62
C SER A 70 -14.22 6.35 9.49
N ASP A 71 -14.21 5.25 8.72
CA ASP A 71 -13.36 5.12 7.55
C ASP A 71 -14.05 5.59 6.27
N THR A 72 -15.29 6.06 6.37
CA THR A 72 -16.03 6.50 5.20
C THR A 72 -15.36 7.74 4.59
N PRO A 73 -15.00 7.71 3.31
CA PRO A 73 -14.40 8.88 2.67
C PRO A 73 -15.40 10.03 2.63
N THR A 74 -14.93 11.22 2.99
CA THR A 74 -15.77 12.41 3.03
C THR A 74 -15.47 13.40 1.92
N ASN A 75 -14.35 13.22 1.21
CA ASN A 75 -14.00 14.07 0.08
C ASN A 75 -14.27 13.32 -1.22
N PRO A 76 -15.33 13.70 -1.97
CA PRO A 76 -15.71 12.94 -3.16
C PRO A 76 -14.65 12.91 -4.24
N ASP A 77 -13.93 14.01 -4.44
CA ASP A 77 -12.92 14.07 -5.50
C ASP A 77 -11.72 13.19 -5.15
N SER A 78 -11.24 13.27 -3.91
CA SER A 78 -10.13 12.42 -3.47
C SER A 78 -10.52 10.95 -3.48
N TRP A 79 -11.78 10.66 -3.15
CA TRP A 79 -12.27 9.29 -3.17
C TRP A 79 -12.32 8.73 -4.59
N ALA A 80 -12.81 9.55 -5.54
CA ALA A 80 -12.85 9.13 -6.94
C ALA A 80 -11.44 8.85 -7.47
N THR A 81 -10.48 9.71 -7.10
CA THR A 81 -9.09 9.50 -7.50
C THR A 81 -8.54 8.20 -6.89
N ALA A 82 -8.77 7.99 -5.60
CA ALA A 82 -8.30 6.77 -4.94
C ALA A 82 -8.88 5.51 -5.58
N GLN A 83 -10.14 5.57 -5.98
CA GLN A 83 -10.77 4.43 -6.65
C GLN A 83 -10.13 4.17 -8.02
N GLN A 84 -9.81 5.23 -8.77
CA GLN A 84 -9.14 5.06 -10.05
C GLN A 84 -7.73 4.50 -9.87
N ILE A 85 -6.99 5.00 -8.87
CA ILE A 85 -5.66 4.49 -8.54
C ILE A 85 -5.74 3.00 -8.21
N ALA A 86 -6.73 2.59 -7.43
CA ALA A 86 -6.89 1.19 -7.07
C ALA A 86 -7.14 0.32 -8.31
N ARG A 87 -7.99 0.78 -9.22
CA ARG A 87 -8.26 0.04 -10.46
C ARG A 87 -7.01 -0.07 -11.31
N ASP A 88 -6.25 1.02 -11.42
CA ASP A 88 -5.03 1.03 -12.22
C ASP A 88 -4.00 0.05 -11.64
N ALA A 89 -3.81 0.10 -10.32
CA ALA A 89 -2.85 -0.78 -9.67
C ALA A 89 -3.24 -2.25 -9.83
N LEU A 90 -4.51 -2.56 -9.67
CA LEU A 90 -4.99 -3.93 -9.82
C LEU A 90 -4.88 -4.42 -11.26
N SER A 91 -4.85 -3.52 -12.23
CA SER A 91 -4.63 -3.85 -13.64
C SER A 91 -3.15 -4.01 -13.97
N GLY A 92 -2.26 -3.78 -13.01
CA GLY A 92 -0.82 -3.87 -13.26
C GLY A 92 -0.17 -2.57 -13.67
N ASN A 93 -0.88 -1.46 -13.65
CA ASN A 93 -0.30 -0.14 -13.92
C ASN A 93 0.32 0.38 -12.63
N ILE A 94 1.54 -0.05 -12.37
CA ILE A 94 2.26 0.27 -11.13
C ILE A 94 3.63 0.82 -11.48
N ILE A 95 4.29 1.39 -10.48
CA ILE A 95 5.63 1.93 -10.64
C ILE A 95 6.67 0.81 -10.70
N GLY A 96 6.48 -0.23 -9.91
CA GLY A 96 7.39 -1.36 -9.89
C GLY A 96 8.52 -1.21 -8.89
N HIS A 97 8.35 -0.39 -7.84
CA HIS A 97 9.39 -0.23 -6.82
C HIS A 97 9.56 -1.48 -5.96
N GLY A 98 8.50 -2.28 -5.81
CA GLY A 98 8.58 -3.53 -5.06
C GLY A 98 8.77 -3.36 -3.57
N GLY A 99 8.41 -2.21 -3.02
CA GLY A 99 8.61 -1.94 -1.61
C GLY A 99 7.54 -2.55 -0.72
N THR A 100 7.93 -2.87 0.50
CA THR A 100 7.03 -3.38 1.53
C THR A 100 6.80 -2.37 2.64
N HIS A 101 7.64 -1.33 2.71
CA HIS A 101 7.61 -0.31 3.76
C HIS A 101 7.83 1.06 3.15
N TYR A 102 7.32 2.07 3.83
CA TYR A 102 7.58 3.45 3.42
C TYR A 102 7.46 4.38 4.61
N HIS A 103 8.06 5.55 4.46
CA HIS A 103 7.92 6.65 5.41
C HIS A 103 7.96 7.95 4.62
N THR A 104 7.51 9.03 5.24
CA THR A 104 7.60 10.33 4.59
C THR A 104 9.05 10.82 4.59
N THR A 105 9.37 11.70 3.65
CA THR A 105 10.73 12.18 3.47
C THR A 105 11.24 13.03 4.64
N ASP A 106 10.35 13.49 5.52
CA ASP A 106 10.73 14.34 6.64
C ASP A 106 11.04 13.56 7.92
N VAL A 107 11.05 12.23 7.87
CA VAL A 107 11.40 11.41 9.03
C VAL A 107 12.51 10.45 8.64
N SER A 108 13.23 9.93 9.66
CA SER A 108 14.33 8.99 9.45
C SER A 108 14.18 7.84 10.45
N PRO A 109 13.24 6.92 10.21
CA PRO A 109 13.02 5.82 11.15
C PRO A 109 14.22 4.89 11.20
N SER A 110 14.50 4.36 12.39
CA SER A 110 15.67 3.51 12.57
C SER A 110 15.60 2.23 11.76
N TRP A 111 14.39 1.71 11.52
CA TRP A 111 14.23 0.47 10.76
C TRP A 111 14.68 0.61 9.30
N ALA A 112 14.68 1.83 8.75
CA ALA A 112 14.99 2.03 7.34
C ALA A 112 16.41 1.60 6.97
N ALA A 113 17.35 1.77 7.89
CA ALA A 113 18.75 1.43 7.62
C ALA A 113 18.96 -0.07 7.38
N GLU A 114 18.05 -0.90 7.84
CA GLU A 114 18.17 -2.34 7.71
C GLU A 114 17.41 -2.92 6.52
N MET A 115 16.78 -2.04 5.73
CA MET A 115 15.98 -2.47 4.61
C MET A 115 16.61 -2.03 3.29
N GLN A 116 16.19 -2.67 2.22
CA GLN A 116 16.68 -2.33 0.89
C GLN A 116 15.93 -1.12 0.35
N PHE A 117 16.66 -0.05 0.06
CA PHE A 117 16.09 1.17 -0.52
C PHE A 117 15.54 0.88 -1.90
N ARG A 118 14.32 1.32 -2.18
CA ARG A 118 13.66 1.07 -3.46
C ARG A 118 13.31 2.34 -4.25
N GLY A 119 13.42 3.51 -3.64
CA GLY A 119 13.17 4.74 -4.36
C GLY A 119 12.36 5.75 -3.56
N ILE A 120 12.25 6.94 -4.13
CA ILE A 120 11.45 8.03 -3.58
C ILE A 120 10.40 8.39 -4.62
N VAL A 121 9.14 8.43 -4.20
CA VAL A 121 8.04 8.82 -5.07
C VAL A 121 7.16 9.78 -4.29
N GLY A 122 6.95 10.99 -4.83
CA GLY A 122 6.25 12.02 -4.08
C GLY A 122 6.98 12.35 -2.80
N SER A 123 6.29 12.35 -1.69
CA SER A 123 6.91 12.64 -0.39
C SER A 123 7.15 11.38 0.44
N HIS A 124 7.25 10.22 -0.22
CA HIS A 124 7.50 8.95 0.47
C HIS A 124 8.77 8.27 -0.03
N VAL A 125 9.47 7.62 0.90
CA VAL A 125 10.65 6.79 0.61
C VAL A 125 10.24 5.34 0.80
N PHE A 126 10.58 4.48 -0.18
CA PHE A 126 10.12 3.09 -0.20
C PHE A 126 11.28 2.12 -0.02
N TYR A 127 11.00 1.03 0.70
CA TYR A 127 12.00 0.01 1.03
C TYR A 127 11.38 -1.38 0.92
N ASN A 128 12.25 -2.38 0.67
CA ASN A 128 11.84 -3.79 0.75
C ASN A 128 12.54 -4.41 1.96
N ASP A 129 11.79 -5.12 2.78
CA ASP A 129 12.32 -5.71 4.02
C ASP A 129 13.00 -7.06 3.81
N GLY A 130 13.07 -7.53 2.57
CA GLY A 130 13.74 -8.78 2.26
C GLY A 130 12.89 -10.02 2.40
N THR A 131 11.67 -9.90 2.88
CA THR A 131 10.78 -11.07 3.02
C THR A 131 10.19 -11.52 1.70
N CYS A 132 10.36 -10.74 0.66
CA CYS A 132 9.73 -10.99 -0.62
C CYS A 132 10.71 -10.61 -1.72
N ALA A 133 11.40 -11.60 -2.27
CA ALA A 133 12.41 -11.36 -3.29
C ALA A 133 11.77 -11.08 -4.63
N LEU A 134 12.24 -10.01 -5.30
CA LEU A 134 11.82 -9.73 -6.66
C LEU A 134 12.47 -10.72 -7.60
N PRO A 135 11.81 -11.09 -8.69
CA PRO A 135 10.46 -10.67 -9.09
C PRO A 135 9.35 -11.52 -8.51
N ALA A 136 9.66 -12.49 -7.64
CA ALA A 136 8.66 -13.45 -7.15
C ALA A 136 7.53 -12.76 -6.40
N CYS A 137 7.83 -11.66 -5.72
CA CYS A 137 6.85 -10.92 -4.95
C CYS A 137 6.44 -9.62 -5.61
N SER A 138 6.69 -9.48 -6.89
CA SER A 138 6.25 -8.30 -7.62
C SER A 138 4.73 -8.37 -7.80
N PRO A 139 4.02 -7.27 -7.63
CA PRO A 139 2.59 -7.24 -7.93
C PRO A 139 2.31 -7.32 -9.43
N VAL A 140 3.32 -7.16 -10.27
CA VAL A 140 3.15 -7.29 -11.70
C VAL A 140 3.03 -8.76 -12.05
N PRO A 141 1.94 -9.19 -12.71
CA PRO A 141 1.79 -10.59 -13.11
C PRO A 141 2.97 -11.06 -13.94
N LYS A 142 3.35 -12.32 -13.78
CA LYS A 142 4.50 -12.88 -14.45
C LYS A 142 4.16 -14.04 -15.33
N PRO A 143 4.59 -14.03 -16.56
CA PRO A 143 5.10 -12.85 -17.22
C PRO A 143 3.98 -11.87 -17.40
N ARG A 144 4.33 -10.61 -17.42
CA ARG A 144 3.30 -9.60 -17.63
C ARG A 144 2.68 -9.85 -19.00
N PRO A 145 1.38 -9.96 -19.06
CA PRO A 145 0.74 -10.22 -20.36
C PRO A 145 1.04 -9.09 -21.32
N LYS A 146 1.31 -9.46 -22.55
CA LYS A 146 1.46 -8.47 -23.60
C LYS A 146 0.12 -8.10 -24.14
N LYS A 147 -0.08 -6.83 -24.28
CA LYS A 147 -1.34 -6.34 -24.82
C LYS A 147 -1.26 -6.23 -26.30
#